data_5fe308d1d3e0180006a8d1221e52c1b8
#
_entry.id   5fe308d1d3e0180006a8d1221e52c1b8
#
_cell.length_a   1.000
_cell.length_b   1.000
_cell.length_c   1.000
_cell.angle_alpha   90.00
_cell.angle_beta   90.00
_cell.angle_gamma   90.00
#
_symmetry.space_group_name_H-M   'P 1'
#
loop_
_entity.id
_entity.type
_entity.pdbx_description
1 polymer ?
#
loop_
_entity_poly.entity_id
_entity_poly.type
_entity_poly.pdbx_seq_one_letter_code
_entity_poly.pdbx_strand_id
1 'polypeptide(L)'
;MNRLALLPLLALAACANPPAKRAEAPSSQPPLAREAARIVPERRFSTVDYLIVDKSERLMIAYAGGQPVKAWRGLQFGDAPSGHKQFEGDERTPEGRYVIEGRNPGSAYHLSLKVSYPNAEDRAFARAYGRSPGGDIFLHGQPNALPMGRMPGDWTDGCIAFSNDEIEELWRIVPDGTVIEIRP
;
A
#
# COMPACT_ATOMS: atom_id res chain seq x y z
N MET A 1 -40.60 80.64 10.49
CA MET A 1 -41.14 79.30 10.67
C MET A 1 -40.38 78.40 9.74
N ASN A 2 -39.25 77.85 10.23
CA ASN A 2 -38.33 76.94 9.47
C ASN A 2 -38.69 75.51 9.79
N ARG A 3 -39.05 74.73 8.80
CA ARG A 3 -39.21 73.30 8.88
C ARG A 3 -37.93 72.67 8.41
N LEU A 4 -37.18 72.03 9.33
CA LEU A 4 -36.05 71.21 9.07
C LEU A 4 -36.51 69.79 8.63
N ALA A 5 -36.21 69.45 7.41
CA ALA A 5 -36.45 68.09 6.90
C ALA A 5 -35.26 67.11 7.30
N LEU A 6 -35.59 66.09 8.06
CA LEU A 6 -34.65 65.00 8.33
C LEU A 6 -34.66 64.04 7.14
N LEU A 7 -33.48 63.82 6.51
CA LEU A 7 -33.24 62.68 5.59
C LEU A 7 -32.85 61.44 6.37
N PRO A 8 -33.39 60.29 6.03
CA PRO A 8 -32.90 59.01 6.63
C PRO A 8 -31.65 58.56 5.92
N LEU A 9 -30.63 58.25 6.73
CA LEU A 9 -29.39 57.60 6.29
C LEU A 9 -29.70 56.13 5.99
N LEU A 10 -29.62 55.71 4.72
CA LEU A 10 -29.65 54.28 4.35
C LEU A 10 -28.27 53.69 4.61
N ALA A 11 -28.19 52.79 5.59
CA ALA A 11 -27.00 51.96 5.82
C ALA A 11 -26.97 50.82 4.80
N LEU A 12 -26.02 50.85 3.85
CA LEU A 12 -25.71 49.73 2.99
C LEU A 12 -24.98 48.66 3.82
N ALA A 13 -25.65 47.57 4.11
CA ALA A 13 -25.01 46.35 4.65
C ALA A 13 -24.24 45.68 3.50
N ALA A 14 -22.92 45.78 3.53
CA ALA A 14 -22.03 45.01 2.64
C ALA A 14 -22.03 43.53 3.09
N CYS A 15 -22.71 42.67 2.32
CA CYS A 15 -22.58 41.22 2.47
C CYS A 15 -21.17 40.82 2.03
N ALA A 16 -20.28 40.62 3.00
CA ALA A 16 -18.98 40.00 2.76
C ALA A 16 -19.19 38.51 2.44
N ASN A 17 -18.98 38.14 1.19
CA ASN A 17 -18.93 36.76 0.79
C ASN A 17 -17.76 36.09 1.52
N PRO A 18 -17.93 34.87 2.13
CA PRO A 18 -16.82 34.14 2.70
C PRO A 18 -15.83 33.80 1.58
N PRO A 19 -14.51 33.78 1.87
CA PRO A 19 -13.52 33.42 0.87
C PRO A 19 -13.80 32.02 0.32
N ALA A 20 -13.94 31.91 -0.99
CA ALA A 20 -14.10 30.64 -1.67
C ALA A 20 -12.91 29.74 -1.30
N LYS A 21 -13.18 28.53 -0.78
CA LYS A 21 -12.17 27.50 -0.58
C LYS A 21 -11.43 27.31 -1.91
N ARG A 22 -10.16 27.71 -1.93
CA ARG A 22 -9.29 27.51 -3.09
C ARG A 22 -9.29 26.03 -3.41
N ALA A 23 -9.84 25.64 -4.56
CA ALA A 23 -9.75 24.28 -5.04
C ALA A 23 -8.26 23.94 -5.16
N GLU A 24 -7.80 22.93 -4.40
CA GLU A 24 -6.45 22.41 -4.55
C GLU A 24 -6.28 21.94 -5.99
N ALA A 25 -5.23 22.43 -6.65
CA ALA A 25 -4.86 21.95 -7.97
C ALA A 25 -4.62 20.41 -7.90
N PRO A 26 -5.02 19.64 -8.92
CA PRO A 26 -4.82 18.21 -8.93
C PRO A 26 -3.32 17.92 -8.77
N SER A 27 -2.96 17.25 -7.66
CA SER A 27 -1.59 16.83 -7.40
C SER A 27 -1.13 15.86 -8.49
N SER A 28 0.06 16.04 -9.02
CA SER A 28 0.68 15.12 -9.98
C SER A 28 1.13 13.78 -9.37
N GLN A 29 1.06 13.65 -8.05
CA GLN A 29 1.46 12.40 -7.38
C GLN A 29 0.38 11.32 -7.55
N PRO A 30 0.78 10.04 -7.73
CA PRO A 30 -0.10 8.90 -7.72
C PRO A 30 -0.92 8.81 -6.40
N PRO A 31 -2.13 8.20 -6.43
CA PRO A 31 -3.04 8.21 -5.28
C PRO A 31 -2.42 7.64 -3.99
N LEU A 32 -1.71 6.51 -4.08
CA LEU A 32 -1.12 5.86 -2.92
C LEU A 32 0.05 6.66 -2.34
N ALA A 33 0.87 7.29 -3.19
CA ALA A 33 1.96 8.16 -2.75
C ALA A 33 1.45 9.38 -1.98
N ARG A 34 0.28 9.95 -2.35
CA ARG A 34 -0.37 11.04 -1.58
C ARG A 34 -0.84 10.58 -0.21
N GLU A 35 -1.33 9.35 -0.12
CA GLU A 35 -1.79 8.76 1.13
C GLU A 35 -0.61 8.49 2.06
N ALA A 36 0.49 7.97 1.53
CA ALA A 36 1.75 7.82 2.26
C ALA A 36 2.28 9.15 2.83
N ALA A 37 2.07 10.27 2.13
CA ALA A 37 2.46 11.60 2.60
C ALA A 37 1.61 12.12 3.78
N ARG A 38 0.46 11.51 4.06
CA ARG A 38 -0.43 11.86 5.19
C ARG A 38 -0.10 11.11 6.47
N ILE A 39 0.85 10.19 6.43
CA ILE A 39 1.26 9.42 7.61
C ILE A 39 1.86 10.36 8.64
N VAL A 40 1.31 10.35 9.85
CA VAL A 40 1.84 11.08 10.99
C VAL A 40 2.80 10.15 11.74
N PRO A 41 4.12 10.43 11.77
CA PRO A 41 5.12 9.52 12.34
C PRO A 41 4.91 9.21 13.83
N GLU A 42 4.27 10.12 14.56
CA GLU A 42 4.06 10.02 16.02
C GLU A 42 2.83 9.20 16.40
N ARG A 43 2.03 8.75 15.42
CA ARG A 43 0.84 7.95 15.72
C ARG A 43 1.24 6.59 16.28
N ARG A 44 0.83 6.32 17.51
CA ARG A 44 1.04 5.01 18.14
C ARG A 44 0.01 4.02 17.61
N PHE A 45 0.48 2.89 17.15
CA PHE A 45 -0.31 1.70 16.80
C PHE A 45 0.47 0.46 17.24
N SER A 46 -0.23 -0.61 17.61
CA SER A 46 0.38 -1.88 18.01
C SER A 46 0.38 -2.88 16.86
N THR A 47 -0.71 -2.89 16.11
CA THR A 47 -0.93 -3.80 14.96
C THR A 47 -1.65 -3.06 13.84
N VAL A 48 -1.52 -3.60 12.64
CA VAL A 48 -2.23 -3.15 11.45
C VAL A 48 -3.29 -4.18 11.05
N ASP A 49 -4.32 -3.74 10.34
CA ASP A 49 -5.45 -4.57 9.92
C ASP A 49 -5.57 -4.67 8.38
N TYR A 50 -4.85 -3.82 7.66
CA TYR A 50 -4.92 -3.78 6.21
C TYR A 50 -3.61 -3.31 5.58
N LEU A 51 -3.23 -3.93 4.47
CA LEU A 51 -2.07 -3.58 3.66
C LEU A 51 -2.51 -3.29 2.23
N ILE A 52 -1.96 -2.25 1.61
CA ILE A 52 -2.09 -1.98 0.19
C ILE A 52 -0.69 -1.96 -0.42
N VAL A 53 -0.48 -2.77 -1.43
CA VAL A 53 0.71 -2.77 -2.29
C VAL A 53 0.32 -2.18 -3.64
N ASP A 54 1.08 -1.21 -4.12
CA ASP A 54 1.03 -0.71 -5.49
C ASP A 54 2.35 -1.11 -6.17
N LYS A 55 2.25 -1.99 -7.15
CA LYS A 55 3.42 -2.55 -7.86
C LYS A 55 4.11 -1.48 -8.72
N SER A 56 3.30 -0.62 -9.37
CA SER A 56 3.81 0.43 -10.24
C SER A 56 4.58 1.52 -9.47
N GLU A 57 4.12 1.82 -8.25
CA GLU A 57 4.79 2.78 -7.35
C GLU A 57 5.87 2.14 -6.48
N ARG A 58 6.01 0.82 -6.48
CA ARG A 58 6.87 0.05 -5.58
C ARG A 58 6.68 0.44 -4.12
N LEU A 59 5.43 0.58 -3.73
CA LEU A 59 5.00 1.15 -2.46
C LEU A 59 4.04 0.20 -1.75
N MET A 60 4.22 0.02 -0.44
CA MET A 60 3.23 -0.57 0.43
C MET A 60 2.84 0.40 1.53
N ILE A 61 1.55 0.48 1.85
CA ILE A 61 1.03 1.22 3.00
C ILE A 61 0.30 0.26 3.92
N ALA A 62 0.56 0.40 5.21
CA ALA A 62 -0.18 -0.27 6.27
C ALA A 62 -1.19 0.68 6.93
N TYR A 63 -2.35 0.12 7.27
CA TYR A 63 -3.45 0.81 7.88
C TYR A 63 -3.79 0.21 9.24
N ALA A 64 -4.21 1.06 10.16
CA ALA A 64 -4.80 0.68 11.43
C ALA A 64 -6.09 1.47 11.64
N GLY A 65 -7.23 0.78 11.76
CA GLY A 65 -8.55 1.41 11.88
C GLY A 65 -8.88 2.35 10.71
N GLY A 66 -8.52 1.97 9.48
CA GLY A 66 -8.77 2.73 8.26
C GLY A 66 -7.88 3.97 8.08
N GLN A 67 -6.85 4.16 8.91
CA GLN A 67 -5.90 5.27 8.79
C GLN A 67 -4.53 4.76 8.36
N PRO A 68 -3.85 5.41 7.40
CA PRO A 68 -2.51 5.04 7.01
C PRO A 68 -1.55 5.35 8.17
N VAL A 69 -0.76 4.35 8.56
CA VAL A 69 0.14 4.46 9.72
C VAL A 69 1.61 4.24 9.38
N LYS A 70 1.89 3.53 8.29
CA LYS A 70 3.25 3.25 7.85
C LYS A 70 3.31 3.04 6.35
N ALA A 71 4.47 3.38 5.73
CA ALA A 71 4.73 3.13 4.32
C ALA A 71 6.16 2.61 4.12
N TRP A 72 6.32 1.69 3.18
CA TRP A 72 7.60 1.16 2.71
C TRP A 72 7.71 1.38 1.20
N ARG A 73 8.89 1.79 0.75
CA ARG A 73 9.16 2.14 -0.66
C ARG A 73 10.30 1.31 -1.24
N GLY A 74 10.36 1.28 -2.56
CA GLY A 74 11.40 0.54 -3.25
C GLY A 74 11.23 -0.97 -3.09
N LEU A 75 10.00 -1.46 -3.08
CA LEU A 75 9.70 -2.88 -3.07
C LEU A 75 10.31 -3.55 -4.29
N GLN A 76 10.76 -4.79 -4.14
CA GLN A 76 11.29 -5.59 -5.21
C GLN A 76 10.35 -6.77 -5.48
N PHE A 77 10.19 -7.11 -6.74
CA PHE A 77 9.23 -8.11 -7.21
C PHE A 77 9.92 -9.22 -8.00
N GLY A 78 9.14 -10.04 -8.69
CA GLY A 78 9.66 -10.99 -9.68
C GLY A 78 10.13 -10.30 -10.96
N ASP A 79 10.91 -11.01 -11.78
CA ASP A 79 11.51 -10.49 -13.02
C ASP A 79 10.47 -10.04 -14.05
N ALA A 80 9.21 -10.47 -13.93
CA ALA A 80 8.07 -9.99 -14.72
C ALA A 80 7.09 -9.19 -13.85
N PRO A 81 7.43 -7.97 -13.37
CA PRO A 81 6.68 -7.27 -12.32
C PRO A 81 5.28 -6.81 -12.76
N SER A 82 5.02 -6.72 -14.06
CA SER A 82 3.74 -6.21 -14.59
C SER A 82 2.71 -7.31 -14.78
N GLY A 83 1.47 -7.02 -14.38
CA GLY A 83 0.33 -7.92 -14.51
C GLY A 83 0.22 -8.93 -13.38
N HIS A 84 -0.96 -9.57 -13.33
CA HIS A 84 -1.31 -10.56 -12.33
C HIS A 84 -0.60 -11.90 -12.56
N LYS A 85 -0.15 -12.54 -11.48
CA LYS A 85 0.35 -13.92 -11.51
C LYS A 85 -0.75 -14.89 -11.90
N GLN A 86 -0.50 -15.71 -12.92
CA GLN A 86 -1.46 -16.66 -13.48
C GLN A 86 -0.98 -18.11 -13.33
N PHE A 87 0.32 -18.32 -13.44
CA PHE A 87 0.91 -19.66 -13.50
C PHE A 87 2.20 -19.75 -12.70
N GLU A 88 2.53 -20.95 -12.28
CA GLU A 88 3.84 -21.26 -11.75
C GLU A 88 4.93 -20.93 -12.78
N GLY A 89 6.00 -20.28 -12.34
CA GLY A 89 7.14 -19.89 -13.18
C GLY A 89 6.86 -18.71 -14.12
N ASP A 90 5.79 -17.93 -13.92
CA ASP A 90 5.53 -16.74 -14.72
C ASP A 90 6.21 -15.47 -14.19
N GLU A 91 6.96 -15.61 -13.10
CA GLU A 91 7.79 -14.55 -12.48
C GLU A 91 6.99 -13.32 -12.03
N ARG A 92 5.66 -13.45 -11.94
CA ARG A 92 4.75 -12.35 -11.58
C ARG A 92 4.34 -12.41 -10.12
N THR A 93 4.11 -11.23 -9.56
CA THR A 93 3.45 -11.08 -8.27
C THR A 93 1.93 -11.04 -8.48
N PRO A 94 1.13 -11.77 -7.68
CA PRO A 94 -0.32 -11.76 -7.83
C PRO A 94 -0.90 -10.37 -7.55
N GLU A 95 -1.99 -10.04 -8.23
CA GLU A 95 -2.82 -8.87 -8.00
C GLU A 95 -4.17 -9.31 -7.46
N GLY A 96 -4.77 -8.53 -6.57
CA GLY A 96 -6.03 -8.86 -5.93
C GLY A 96 -5.96 -8.79 -4.41
N ARG A 97 -6.96 -9.41 -3.76
CA ARG A 97 -7.09 -9.41 -2.30
C ARG A 97 -6.77 -10.79 -1.74
N TYR A 98 -5.88 -10.78 -0.77
CA TYR A 98 -5.40 -11.95 -0.05
C TYR A 98 -5.36 -11.67 1.45
N VAL A 99 -4.89 -12.62 2.24
CA VAL A 99 -4.59 -12.44 3.67
C VAL A 99 -3.17 -12.92 3.97
N ILE A 100 -2.59 -12.39 5.02
CA ILE A 100 -1.38 -12.95 5.61
C ILE A 100 -1.80 -14.18 6.42
N GLU A 101 -1.33 -15.38 6.02
CA GLU A 101 -1.81 -16.65 6.57
C GLU A 101 -0.78 -17.37 7.43
N GLY A 102 0.43 -16.84 7.56
CA GLY A 102 1.46 -17.49 8.36
C GLY A 102 2.80 -16.78 8.36
N ARG A 103 3.68 -17.26 9.23
CA ARG A 103 4.98 -16.68 9.51
C ARG A 103 6.06 -17.76 9.44
N ASN A 104 7.18 -17.44 8.80
CA ASN A 104 8.34 -18.32 8.75
C ASN A 104 9.59 -17.63 9.31
N PRO A 105 9.97 -17.90 10.56
CA PRO A 105 11.19 -17.36 11.16
C PRO A 105 12.48 -18.04 10.64
N GLY A 106 12.35 -19.21 10.01
CA GLY A 106 13.44 -19.95 9.39
C GLY A 106 13.59 -19.70 7.88
N SER A 107 13.14 -18.55 7.38
CA SER A 107 13.20 -18.20 5.97
C SER A 107 14.65 -18.13 5.47
N ALA A 108 14.90 -18.60 4.24
CA ALA A 108 16.15 -18.35 3.52
C ALA A 108 16.38 -16.86 3.21
N TYR A 109 15.35 -16.04 3.41
CA TYR A 109 15.30 -14.60 3.14
C TYR A 109 15.00 -13.81 4.43
N HIS A 110 15.76 -14.07 5.48
CA HIS A 110 15.69 -13.46 6.80
C HIS A 110 14.41 -13.85 7.55
N LEU A 111 13.29 -13.16 7.32
CA LEU A 111 11.95 -13.47 7.81
C LEU A 111 10.95 -13.44 6.65
N SER A 112 9.85 -14.22 6.77
CA SER A 112 8.81 -14.13 5.76
C SER A 112 7.39 -14.26 6.32
N LEU A 113 6.46 -13.50 5.72
CA LEU A 113 5.02 -13.53 5.97
C LEU A 113 4.33 -14.12 4.73
N LYS A 114 3.55 -15.18 4.90
CA LYS A 114 2.92 -15.91 3.80
C LYS A 114 1.63 -15.20 3.37
N VAL A 115 1.48 -15.01 2.06
CA VAL A 115 0.27 -14.50 1.41
C VAL A 115 -0.59 -15.68 0.94
N SER A 116 -1.89 -15.61 1.13
CA SER A 116 -2.85 -16.70 0.82
C SER A 116 -3.12 -16.91 -0.68
N TYR A 117 -2.14 -16.60 -1.52
CA TYR A 117 -2.17 -16.97 -2.94
C TYR A 117 -1.83 -18.47 -3.11
N PRO A 118 -2.51 -19.20 -4.03
CA PRO A 118 -3.60 -18.78 -4.89
C PRO A 118 -4.97 -18.86 -4.19
N ASN A 119 -5.87 -17.94 -4.49
CA ASN A 119 -7.27 -18.00 -4.09
C ASN A 119 -8.10 -18.93 -5.01
N ALA A 120 -9.42 -18.98 -4.86
CA ALA A 120 -10.27 -19.86 -5.65
C ALA A 120 -10.32 -19.48 -7.13
N GLU A 121 -10.27 -18.18 -7.42
CA GLU A 121 -10.29 -17.63 -8.80
C GLU A 121 -8.98 -17.91 -9.51
N ASP A 122 -7.84 -17.72 -8.85
CA ASP A 122 -6.50 -18.04 -9.37
C ASP A 122 -6.40 -19.51 -9.75
N ARG A 123 -6.87 -20.40 -8.86
CA ARG A 123 -6.88 -21.85 -9.12
C ARG A 123 -7.82 -22.23 -10.25
N ALA A 124 -8.99 -21.60 -10.34
CA ALA A 124 -9.95 -21.87 -11.41
C ALA A 124 -9.40 -21.43 -12.78
N PHE A 125 -8.80 -20.25 -12.83
CA PHE A 125 -8.15 -19.74 -14.04
C PHE A 125 -7.04 -20.70 -14.52
N ALA A 126 -6.07 -20.98 -13.66
CA ALA A 126 -4.93 -21.84 -14.04
C ALA A 126 -5.39 -23.25 -14.50
N ARG A 127 -6.38 -23.83 -13.83
CA ARG A 127 -6.97 -25.12 -14.20
C ARG A 127 -7.62 -25.09 -15.58
N ALA A 128 -8.29 -23.99 -15.95
CA ALA A 128 -8.89 -23.84 -17.29
C ALA A 128 -7.85 -23.92 -18.41
N TYR A 129 -6.59 -23.58 -18.10
CA TYR A 129 -5.44 -23.72 -19.02
C TYR A 129 -4.62 -25.00 -18.81
N GLY A 130 -5.06 -25.93 -17.93
CA GLY A 130 -4.33 -27.15 -17.63
C GLY A 130 -2.98 -26.92 -16.94
N ARG A 131 -2.82 -25.79 -16.22
CA ARG A 131 -1.55 -25.38 -15.59
C ARG A 131 -1.69 -25.24 -14.08
N SER A 132 -0.56 -25.30 -13.36
CA SER A 132 -0.47 -24.95 -11.95
C SER A 132 -0.46 -23.40 -11.81
N PRO A 133 -1.22 -22.83 -10.85
CA PRO A 133 -1.10 -21.41 -10.52
C PRO A 133 0.22 -21.11 -9.79
N GLY A 134 0.90 -22.14 -9.26
CA GLY A 134 1.96 -21.99 -8.29
C GLY A 134 1.43 -21.66 -6.89
N GLY A 135 2.29 -21.06 -6.09
CA GLY A 135 2.01 -20.72 -4.69
C GLY A 135 3.22 -20.10 -4.04
N ASP A 136 3.29 -20.20 -2.70
CA ASP A 136 4.45 -19.76 -1.91
C ASP A 136 4.85 -18.32 -2.16
N ILE A 137 3.85 -17.44 -2.22
CA ILE A 137 4.05 -16.00 -2.28
C ILE A 137 4.21 -15.46 -0.86
N PHE A 138 5.31 -14.74 -0.65
CA PHE A 138 5.67 -14.17 0.65
C PHE A 138 6.03 -12.69 0.55
N LEU A 139 5.84 -11.98 1.65
CA LEU A 139 6.58 -10.78 1.97
C LEU A 139 7.83 -11.23 2.72
N HIS A 140 9.04 -10.88 2.27
CA HIS A 140 10.27 -11.40 2.87
C HIS A 140 11.42 -10.39 2.82
N GLY A 141 12.47 -10.66 3.58
CA GLY A 141 13.71 -9.88 3.57
C GLY A 141 14.63 -10.25 2.42
N GLN A 142 15.90 -9.94 2.58
CA GLN A 142 16.94 -10.25 1.60
C GLN A 142 17.54 -11.66 1.84
N PRO A 143 18.22 -12.24 0.85
CA PRO A 143 18.87 -13.52 1.02
C PRO A 143 19.81 -13.55 2.22
N ASN A 144 19.79 -14.62 3.02
CA ASN A 144 20.66 -14.76 4.21
C ASN A 144 22.16 -14.69 3.87
N ALA A 145 22.54 -15.01 2.63
CA ALA A 145 23.91 -14.92 2.16
C ALA A 145 24.34 -13.48 1.80
N LEU A 146 23.40 -12.53 1.71
CA LEU A 146 23.70 -11.14 1.42
C LEU A 146 24.11 -10.43 2.73
N PRO A 147 25.36 -9.96 2.86
CA PRO A 147 25.86 -9.44 4.14
C PRO A 147 25.17 -8.13 4.57
N MET A 148 24.78 -7.28 3.62
CA MET A 148 24.09 -6.01 3.86
C MET A 148 23.43 -5.49 2.59
N GLY A 149 22.40 -4.62 2.76
CA GLY A 149 21.76 -3.91 1.67
C GLY A 149 20.61 -4.69 1.02
N ARG A 150 20.44 -4.48 -0.28
CA ARG A 150 19.40 -5.12 -1.09
C ARG A 150 20.03 -5.72 -2.35
N MET A 151 19.46 -6.81 -2.82
CA MET A 151 19.73 -7.32 -4.16
C MET A 151 19.43 -6.22 -5.21
N PRO A 152 20.16 -6.14 -6.31
CA PRO A 152 19.86 -5.20 -7.38
C PRO A 152 18.58 -5.60 -8.14
N GLY A 153 17.77 -4.62 -8.53
CA GLY A 153 16.61 -4.82 -9.40
C GLY A 153 15.49 -5.66 -8.78
N ASP A 154 14.66 -6.21 -9.63
CA ASP A 154 13.70 -7.27 -9.31
C ASP A 154 14.40 -8.63 -9.45
N TRP A 155 14.07 -9.60 -8.60
CA TRP A 155 14.87 -10.82 -8.51
C TRP A 155 14.10 -12.01 -7.91
N THR A 156 12.82 -11.85 -7.57
CA THR A 156 12.04 -12.92 -6.96
C THR A 156 11.22 -13.67 -8.01
N ASP A 157 10.70 -14.84 -7.65
CA ASP A 157 9.80 -15.63 -8.50
C ASP A 157 8.31 -15.23 -8.32
N GLY A 158 8.07 -14.00 -7.82
CA GLY A 158 6.74 -13.43 -7.57
C GLY A 158 6.47 -13.01 -6.13
N CYS A 159 7.38 -13.24 -5.21
CA CYS A 159 7.34 -12.69 -3.85
C CYS A 159 7.57 -11.17 -3.84
N ILE A 160 7.34 -10.55 -2.70
CA ILE A 160 7.59 -9.12 -2.48
C ILE A 160 8.74 -8.98 -1.49
N ALA A 161 9.89 -8.48 -1.96
CA ALA A 161 11.07 -8.35 -1.13
C ALA A 161 11.22 -6.95 -0.54
N PHE A 162 11.64 -6.92 0.72
CA PHE A 162 11.91 -5.76 1.56
C PHE A 162 13.39 -5.77 1.99
N SER A 163 13.87 -4.71 2.63
CA SER A 163 15.11 -4.82 3.41
C SER A 163 14.88 -5.66 4.68
N ASN A 164 15.96 -6.13 5.29
CA ASN A 164 15.84 -6.94 6.52
C ASN A 164 15.20 -6.14 7.66
N ASP A 165 15.56 -4.86 7.83
CA ASP A 165 14.96 -4.00 8.85
C ASP A 165 13.46 -3.80 8.62
N GLU A 166 13.04 -3.65 7.36
CA GLU A 166 11.64 -3.45 6.99
C GLU A 166 10.80 -4.71 7.21
N ILE A 167 11.31 -5.90 6.87
CA ILE A 167 10.57 -7.14 7.15
C ILE A 167 10.50 -7.44 8.64
N GLU A 168 11.51 -7.07 9.43
CA GLU A 168 11.44 -7.14 10.90
C GLU A 168 10.36 -6.22 11.47
N GLU A 169 10.22 -5.03 10.91
CA GLU A 169 9.16 -4.11 11.31
C GLU A 169 7.78 -4.68 10.96
N LEU A 170 7.60 -5.16 9.73
CA LEU A 170 6.38 -5.86 9.30
C LEU A 170 6.05 -7.05 10.19
N TRP A 171 7.04 -7.84 10.52
CA TRP A 171 6.90 -9.00 11.41
C TRP A 171 6.31 -8.64 12.78
N ARG A 172 6.66 -7.48 13.32
CA ARG A 172 6.16 -7.02 14.63
C ARG A 172 4.73 -6.52 14.59
N ILE A 173 4.32 -5.87 13.50
CA ILE A 173 3.05 -5.12 13.45
C ILE A 173 1.94 -5.78 12.63
N VAL A 174 2.27 -6.74 11.75
CA VAL A 174 1.31 -7.42 10.86
C VAL A 174 0.90 -8.76 11.46
N PRO A 175 -0.29 -8.92 12.05
CA PRO A 175 -0.77 -10.20 12.54
C PRO A 175 -1.25 -11.11 11.39
N ASP A 176 -1.33 -12.42 11.64
CA ASP A 176 -2.01 -13.35 10.76
C ASP A 176 -3.49 -12.96 10.62
N GLY A 177 -4.06 -13.11 9.45
CA GLY A 177 -5.40 -12.65 9.09
C GLY A 177 -5.46 -11.21 8.56
N THR A 178 -4.36 -10.45 8.62
CA THR A 178 -4.31 -9.10 8.00
C THR A 178 -4.61 -9.20 6.51
N VAL A 179 -5.56 -8.40 6.05
CA VAL A 179 -5.88 -8.31 4.62
C VAL A 179 -4.77 -7.58 3.87
N ILE A 180 -4.35 -8.13 2.73
CA ILE A 180 -3.43 -7.50 1.79
C ILE A 180 -4.08 -7.36 0.43
N GLU A 181 -4.12 -6.15 -0.11
CA GLU A 181 -4.55 -5.84 -1.47
C GLU A 181 -3.33 -5.46 -2.30
N ILE A 182 -3.10 -6.20 -3.39
CA ILE A 182 -1.98 -5.98 -4.31
C ILE A 182 -2.57 -5.43 -5.61
N ARG A 183 -2.14 -4.25 -5.99
CA ARG A 183 -2.59 -3.49 -7.17
C ARG A 183 -1.50 -3.46 -8.25
N PRO A 184 -1.88 -3.25 -9.52
CA PRO A 184 -0.97 -3.05 -10.63
C PRO A 184 0.10 -2.00 -10.41
#